data_208828d85bcb81f2c3f5dbd0199a71d7
#
_entry.id   208828d85bcb81f2c3f5dbd0199a71d7
#
_cell.length_a   1.000
_cell.length_b   1.000
_cell.length_c   1.000
_cell.angle_alpha   90.00
_cell.angle_beta   90.00
_cell.angle_gamma   90.00
#
_symmetry.space_group_name_H-M   'P 1'
#
loop_
_entity.id
_entity.type
_entity.pdbx_description
1 polymer ?
#
loop_
_entity_poly.entity_id
_entity_poly.type
_entity_poly.pdbx_seq_one_letter_code
_entity_poly.pdbx_strand_id
1 'polypeptide(L)'
;MKAFAALVGFALLASGAWAQSLKEKYELSAQCGMLAAETFRKYWGSGISTSSTGQIIGKYENHYNYRLNKCFYLEISDSYERGKSPFRLMRLYDFQESREIGVFVGTTVFLEEKTAHCSVQEKECKSEEEWRALIKPFMED
;
A
#
# COMPACT_ATOMS: atom_id res chain seq x y z
N MET A 1 -52.18 -44.36 -22.91
CA MET A 1 -50.74 -44.09 -22.88
C MET A 1 -50.55 -42.66 -22.31
N LYS A 2 -50.07 -42.56 -21.06
CA LYS A 2 -49.94 -41.28 -20.33
C LYS A 2 -48.50 -40.86 -20.37
N ALA A 3 -48.18 -39.72 -21.00
CA ALA A 3 -46.84 -39.13 -21.04
C ALA A 3 -46.62 -38.34 -19.77
N PHE A 4 -45.60 -38.71 -18.98
CA PHE A 4 -45.12 -37.93 -17.83
C PHE A 4 -44.05 -36.95 -18.34
N ALA A 5 -44.35 -35.65 -18.27
CA ALA A 5 -43.38 -34.58 -18.47
C ALA A 5 -42.67 -34.32 -17.14
N ALA A 6 -41.37 -34.66 -17.08
CA ALA A 6 -40.53 -34.34 -15.93
C ALA A 6 -40.02 -32.91 -16.09
N LEU A 7 -40.49 -31.98 -15.24
CA LEU A 7 -40.00 -30.65 -15.08
C LEU A 7 -38.69 -30.70 -14.22
N VAL A 8 -37.55 -30.57 -14.88
CA VAL A 8 -36.25 -30.37 -14.21
C VAL A 8 -36.21 -28.91 -13.78
N GLY A 9 -36.39 -28.65 -12.49
CA GLY A 9 -36.21 -27.34 -11.87
C GLY A 9 -34.71 -27.03 -11.78
N PHE A 10 -34.28 -26.06 -12.57
CA PHE A 10 -32.92 -25.51 -12.49
C PHE A 10 -32.87 -24.53 -11.30
N ALA A 11 -32.36 -24.98 -10.15
CA ALA A 11 -32.09 -24.11 -9.01
C ALA A 11 -30.87 -23.23 -9.36
N LEU A 12 -31.14 -21.99 -9.74
CA LEU A 12 -30.11 -20.93 -9.83
C LEU A 12 -29.60 -20.66 -8.42
N LEU A 13 -28.46 -21.25 -8.09
CA LEU A 13 -27.66 -20.84 -6.94
C LEU A 13 -27.16 -19.41 -7.23
N ALA A 14 -27.90 -18.42 -6.78
CA ALA A 14 -27.45 -17.05 -6.72
C ALA A 14 -26.23 -17.02 -5.78
N SER A 15 -25.04 -17.00 -6.38
CA SER A 15 -23.78 -16.69 -5.70
C SER A 15 -23.92 -15.26 -5.19
N GLY A 16 -24.43 -15.08 -3.97
CA GLY A 16 -24.44 -13.81 -3.28
C GLY A 16 -22.99 -13.36 -3.11
N ALA A 17 -22.53 -12.47 -3.97
CA ALA A 17 -21.38 -11.65 -3.66
C ALA A 17 -21.74 -10.89 -2.38
N TRP A 18 -21.15 -11.29 -1.27
CA TRP A 18 -21.40 -10.67 0.03
C TRP A 18 -20.81 -9.26 -0.02
N ALA A 19 -21.67 -8.29 -0.35
CA ALA A 19 -21.29 -6.89 -0.24
C ALA A 19 -21.01 -6.60 1.24
N GLN A 20 -19.78 -6.28 1.57
CA GLN A 20 -19.42 -5.88 2.93
C GLN A 20 -20.29 -4.72 3.37
N SER A 21 -20.84 -4.81 4.59
CA SER A 21 -21.62 -3.73 5.15
C SER A 21 -20.75 -2.49 5.38
N LEU A 22 -21.33 -1.29 5.36
CA LEU A 22 -20.60 -0.06 5.67
C LEU A 22 -19.88 -0.11 7.03
N LYS A 23 -20.51 -0.78 8.01
CA LYS A 23 -19.90 -1.00 9.33
C LYS A 23 -18.66 -1.86 9.25
N GLU A 24 -18.73 -2.97 8.54
CA GLU A 24 -17.59 -3.88 8.35
C GLU A 24 -16.44 -3.20 7.62
N LYS A 25 -16.73 -2.42 6.57
CA LYS A 25 -15.73 -1.60 5.88
C LYS A 25 -15.04 -0.64 6.83
N TYR A 26 -15.82 0.07 7.65
CA TYR A 26 -15.26 0.98 8.64
C TYR A 26 -14.36 0.26 9.66
N GLU A 27 -14.79 -0.88 10.17
CA GLU A 27 -14.02 -1.69 11.13
C GLU A 27 -12.70 -2.18 10.53
N LEU A 28 -12.71 -2.70 9.30
CA LEU A 28 -11.51 -3.16 8.60
C LEU A 28 -10.54 -2.00 8.30
N SER A 29 -11.07 -0.85 7.89
CA SER A 29 -10.24 0.35 7.69
C SER A 29 -9.61 0.83 9.00
N ALA A 30 -10.35 0.83 10.11
CA ALA A 30 -9.85 1.21 11.41
C ALA A 30 -8.77 0.24 11.91
N GLN A 31 -8.96 -1.08 11.73
CA GLN A 31 -7.96 -2.09 12.07
C GLN A 31 -6.68 -1.91 11.24
N CYS A 32 -6.79 -1.65 9.94
CA CYS A 32 -5.67 -1.35 9.07
C CYS A 32 -4.89 -0.12 9.56
N GLY A 33 -5.60 0.94 9.93
CA GLY A 33 -4.98 2.16 10.48
C GLY A 33 -4.26 1.91 11.82
N MET A 34 -4.86 1.13 12.72
CA MET A 34 -4.22 0.78 14.00
C MET A 34 -2.95 -0.05 13.79
N LEU A 35 -2.98 -1.05 12.91
CA LEU A 35 -1.82 -1.88 12.57
C LEU A 35 -0.69 -1.04 11.96
N ALA A 36 -1.02 -0.12 11.06
CA ALA A 36 -0.06 0.79 10.46
C ALA A 36 0.60 1.70 11.50
N ALA A 37 -0.20 2.31 12.39
CA ALA A 37 0.30 3.18 13.44
C ALA A 37 1.20 2.45 14.43
N GLU A 38 0.83 1.22 14.82
CA GLU A 38 1.64 0.37 15.71
C GLU A 38 2.97 -0.01 15.05
N THR A 39 2.93 -0.43 13.79
CA THR A 39 4.11 -0.77 12.99
C THR A 39 5.05 0.43 12.89
N PHE A 40 4.53 1.59 12.53
CA PHE A 40 5.33 2.81 12.45
C PHE A 40 5.98 3.17 13.78
N ARG A 41 5.22 3.15 14.87
CA ARG A 41 5.74 3.45 16.22
C ARG A 41 6.84 2.48 16.63
N LYS A 42 6.69 1.19 16.31
CA LYS A 42 7.68 0.15 16.64
C LYS A 42 9.03 0.38 15.95
N TYR A 43 9.02 0.77 14.68
CA TYR A 43 10.25 0.89 13.88
C TYR A 43 10.80 2.32 13.81
N TRP A 44 9.94 3.32 13.91
CA TRP A 44 10.28 4.73 13.72
C TRP A 44 10.14 5.60 14.98
N GLY A 45 9.49 5.09 16.03
CA GLY A 45 9.26 5.85 17.25
C GLY A 45 8.49 7.15 17.00
N SER A 46 9.16 8.30 17.14
CA SER A 46 8.60 9.62 16.85
C SER A 46 8.57 9.96 15.34
N GLY A 47 9.16 9.11 14.48
CA GLY A 47 9.33 9.41 13.06
C GLY A 47 10.55 10.26 12.74
N ILE A 48 11.33 10.67 13.72
CA ILE A 48 12.53 11.50 13.51
C ILE A 48 13.72 10.83 14.20
N SER A 49 14.78 10.61 13.41
CA SER A 49 16.08 10.17 13.90
C SER A 49 17.13 11.21 13.55
N THR A 50 17.87 11.71 14.54
CA THR A 50 18.89 12.74 14.37
C THR A 50 20.25 12.19 14.77
N SER A 51 21.27 12.47 13.96
CA SER A 51 22.68 12.18 14.23
C SER A 51 23.53 13.45 14.12
N SER A 52 24.83 13.34 14.41
CA SER A 52 25.77 14.47 14.23
C SER A 52 25.93 14.89 12.77
N THR A 53 25.60 14.03 11.82
CA THR A 53 25.79 14.25 10.38
C THR A 53 24.50 14.59 9.65
N GLY A 54 23.32 14.33 10.23
CA GLY A 54 22.07 14.59 9.54
C GLY A 54 20.83 14.12 10.29
N GLN A 55 19.73 14.07 9.55
CA GLN A 55 18.42 13.71 10.05
C GLN A 55 17.71 12.79 9.06
N ILE A 56 16.94 11.84 9.59
CA ILE A 56 16.01 11.02 8.81
C ILE A 56 14.60 11.28 9.35
N ILE A 57 13.67 11.55 8.44
CA ILE A 57 12.26 11.79 8.75
C ILE A 57 11.44 10.66 8.15
N GLY A 58 10.84 9.84 9.01
CA GLY A 58 9.90 8.80 8.65
C GLY A 58 8.47 9.31 8.64
N LYS A 59 7.68 8.84 7.69
CA LYS A 59 6.24 9.06 7.56
C LYS A 59 5.59 7.78 7.08
N TYR A 60 4.29 7.66 7.23
CA TYR A 60 3.55 6.55 6.64
C TYR A 60 2.18 6.99 6.15
N GLU A 61 1.65 6.23 5.21
CA GLU A 61 0.27 6.24 4.75
C GLU A 61 -0.25 4.80 4.84
N ASN A 62 -1.55 4.63 5.03
CA ASN A 62 -2.16 3.32 4.97
C ASN A 62 -3.50 3.38 4.26
N HIS A 63 -3.89 2.28 3.66
CA HIS A 63 -5.18 2.13 3.02
C HIS A 63 -5.68 0.70 3.14
N TYR A 64 -6.94 0.54 3.58
CA TYR A 64 -7.64 -0.73 3.44
C TYR A 64 -8.39 -0.74 2.11
N ASN A 65 -7.87 -1.49 1.16
CA ASN A 65 -8.46 -1.62 -0.17
C ASN A 65 -9.59 -2.65 -0.14
N TYR A 66 -10.83 -2.18 -0.29
CA TYR A 66 -12.02 -3.03 -0.21
C TYR A 66 -12.16 -4.00 -1.37
N ARG A 67 -11.66 -3.64 -2.55
CA ARG A 67 -11.71 -4.50 -3.74
C ARG A 67 -10.75 -5.68 -3.63
N LEU A 68 -9.58 -5.44 -3.05
CA LEU A 68 -8.55 -6.46 -2.86
C LEU A 68 -8.71 -7.18 -1.51
N ASN A 69 -9.54 -6.65 -0.60
CA ASN A 69 -9.71 -7.11 0.79
C ASN A 69 -8.36 -7.17 1.52
N LYS A 70 -7.54 -6.12 1.37
CA LYS A 70 -6.17 -6.05 1.89
C LYS A 70 -5.85 -4.71 2.52
N CYS A 71 -5.01 -4.76 3.56
CA CYS A 71 -4.43 -3.58 4.19
C CYS A 71 -3.04 -3.31 3.61
N PHE A 72 -2.85 -2.13 3.07
CA PHE A 72 -1.57 -1.65 2.55
C PHE A 72 -0.96 -0.60 3.45
N TYR A 73 0.36 -0.64 3.56
CA TYR A 73 1.17 0.27 4.35
C TYR A 73 2.28 0.82 3.48
N LEU A 74 2.28 2.14 3.31
CA LEU A 74 3.32 2.88 2.61
C LEU A 74 4.23 3.55 3.63
N GLU A 75 5.47 3.10 3.70
CA GLU A 75 6.53 3.73 4.48
C GLU A 75 7.29 4.72 3.61
N ILE A 76 7.54 5.93 4.13
CA ILE A 76 8.28 6.99 3.45
C ILE A 76 9.37 7.45 4.39
N SER A 77 10.62 7.49 3.93
CA SER A 77 11.72 8.08 4.66
C SER A 77 12.51 9.06 3.82
N ASP A 78 12.67 10.25 4.37
CA ASP A 78 13.49 11.33 3.80
C ASP A 78 14.76 11.50 4.64
N SER A 79 15.93 11.32 4.01
CA SER A 79 17.23 11.47 4.66
C SER A 79 17.92 12.76 4.20
N TYR A 80 18.34 13.54 5.18
CA TYR A 80 19.05 14.81 4.99
C TYR A 80 20.41 14.73 5.69
N GLU A 81 21.45 14.50 4.92
CA GLU A 81 22.82 14.39 5.44
C GLU A 81 23.67 15.58 4.98
N ARG A 82 24.47 16.13 5.89
CA ARG A 82 25.29 17.30 5.58
C ARG A 82 26.25 17.00 4.42
N GLY A 83 26.21 17.84 3.39
CA GLY A 83 27.08 17.70 2.21
C GLY A 83 26.62 16.65 1.20
N LYS A 84 25.44 16.02 1.41
CA LYS A 84 24.86 15.08 0.46
C LYS A 84 23.51 15.60 -0.04
N SER A 85 23.11 15.12 -1.21
CA SER A 85 21.77 15.37 -1.73
C SER A 85 20.72 14.68 -0.87
N PRO A 86 19.53 15.28 -0.65
CA PRO A 86 18.43 14.61 0.01
C PRO A 86 18.09 13.29 -0.68
N PHE A 87 17.84 12.27 0.14
CA PHE A 87 17.55 10.92 -0.32
C PHE A 87 16.15 10.51 0.16
N ARG A 88 15.33 9.99 -0.74
CA ARG A 88 14.01 9.46 -0.44
C ARG A 88 13.93 7.97 -0.70
N LEU A 89 13.38 7.24 0.26
CA LEU A 89 13.01 5.85 0.14
C LEU A 89 11.52 5.70 0.45
N MET A 90 10.79 5.05 -0.44
CA MET A 90 9.39 4.69 -0.22
C MET A 90 9.23 3.19 -0.44
N ARG A 91 8.46 2.55 0.44
CA ARG A 91 8.17 1.11 0.38
C ARG A 91 6.70 0.86 0.60
N LEU A 92 6.09 0.11 -0.28
CA LEU A 92 4.70 -0.34 -0.14
C LEU A 92 4.67 -1.80 0.28
N TYR A 93 3.94 -2.07 1.37
CA TYR A 93 3.76 -3.40 1.93
C TYR A 93 2.31 -3.86 1.88
N ASP A 94 2.11 -5.13 1.58
CA ASP A 94 0.90 -5.88 1.84
C ASP A 94 1.01 -6.50 3.23
N PHE A 95 0.20 -6.04 4.19
CA PHE A 95 0.29 -6.52 5.56
C PHE A 95 -0.19 -7.96 5.74
N GLN A 96 -1.18 -8.43 4.95
CA GLN A 96 -1.66 -9.80 5.05
C GLN A 96 -0.61 -10.80 4.60
N GLU A 97 0.16 -10.46 3.56
CA GLU A 97 1.22 -11.32 3.06
C GLU A 97 2.59 -11.02 3.68
N SER A 98 2.68 -9.99 4.54
CA SER A 98 3.95 -9.52 5.13
C SER A 98 5.04 -9.32 4.07
N ARG A 99 4.67 -8.78 2.92
CA ARG A 99 5.52 -8.67 1.74
C ARG A 99 5.61 -7.23 1.23
N GLU A 100 6.83 -6.80 0.92
CA GLU A 100 7.06 -5.59 0.14
C GLU A 100 6.62 -5.85 -1.31
N ILE A 101 5.78 -4.96 -1.84
CA ILE A 101 5.25 -5.05 -3.21
C ILE A 101 5.69 -3.89 -4.10
N GLY A 102 6.31 -2.87 -3.53
CA GLY A 102 6.83 -1.75 -4.29
C GLY A 102 7.90 -0.99 -3.54
N VAL A 103 8.92 -0.53 -4.26
CA VAL A 103 10.01 0.29 -3.73
C VAL A 103 10.35 1.41 -4.70
N PHE A 104 10.58 2.60 -4.14
CA PHE A 104 11.14 3.75 -4.82
C PHE A 104 12.34 4.27 -4.05
N VAL A 105 13.42 4.54 -4.76
CA VAL A 105 14.64 5.14 -4.24
C VAL A 105 15.04 6.29 -5.15
N GLY A 106 15.10 7.49 -4.61
CA GLY A 106 15.47 8.67 -5.38
C GLY A 106 16.25 9.70 -4.56
N THR A 107 16.94 10.58 -5.28
CA THR A 107 17.62 11.75 -4.73
C THR A 107 17.19 12.99 -5.46
N THR A 108 17.14 14.14 -4.77
CA THR A 108 16.91 15.44 -5.41
C THR A 108 18.22 16.19 -5.51
N VAL A 109 18.70 16.43 -6.72
CA VAL A 109 19.92 17.18 -7.02
C VAL A 109 19.56 18.42 -7.82
N PHE A 110 19.79 19.63 -7.28
CA PHE A 110 19.52 20.90 -7.97
C PHE A 110 18.08 20.99 -8.56
N LEU A 111 17.08 20.57 -7.78
CA LEU A 111 15.68 20.50 -8.20
C LEU A 111 15.34 19.41 -9.25
N GLU A 112 16.31 18.61 -9.64
CA GLU A 112 16.08 17.45 -10.49
C GLU A 112 16.02 16.17 -9.66
N GLU A 113 14.99 15.37 -9.87
CA GLU A 113 14.88 14.04 -9.28
C GLU A 113 15.76 13.05 -10.07
N LYS A 114 16.58 12.30 -9.34
CA LYS A 114 17.32 11.16 -9.90
C LYS A 114 16.85 9.88 -9.25
N THR A 115 16.17 9.05 -10.02
CA THR A 115 15.71 7.74 -9.57
C THR A 115 16.86 6.74 -9.62
N ALA A 116 17.18 6.14 -8.46
CA ALA A 116 18.17 5.08 -8.35
C ALA A 116 17.55 3.70 -8.50
N HIS A 117 16.31 3.51 -7.99
CA HIS A 117 15.54 2.29 -8.14
C HIS A 117 14.05 2.61 -8.06
N CYS A 118 13.26 1.98 -8.91
CA CYS A 118 11.83 2.20 -8.97
C CYS A 118 11.12 0.96 -9.50
N SER A 119 10.32 0.32 -8.67
CA SER A 119 9.52 -0.83 -9.08
C SER A 119 8.26 -1.02 -8.23
N VAL A 120 7.22 -1.59 -8.83
CA VAL A 120 6.03 -2.10 -8.14
C VAL A 120 5.71 -3.47 -8.72
N GLN A 121 5.81 -4.52 -7.88
CA GLN A 121 5.77 -5.92 -8.32
C GLN A 121 6.83 -6.17 -9.41
N GLU A 122 6.42 -6.54 -10.62
CA GLU A 122 7.31 -6.81 -11.75
C GLU A 122 7.47 -5.62 -12.71
N LYS A 123 6.87 -4.45 -12.38
CA LYS A 123 6.90 -3.26 -13.24
C LYS A 123 7.95 -2.29 -12.73
N GLU A 124 8.87 -1.92 -13.59
CA GLU A 124 9.83 -0.85 -13.35
C GLU A 124 9.24 0.53 -13.68
N CYS A 125 9.80 1.57 -13.09
CA CYS A 125 9.42 2.96 -13.30
C CYS A 125 10.67 3.87 -13.28
N LYS A 126 10.49 5.13 -13.65
CA LYS A 126 11.62 6.07 -13.83
C LYS A 126 11.54 7.30 -12.94
N SER A 127 10.41 7.52 -12.25
CA SER A 127 10.20 8.68 -11.40
C SER A 127 9.28 8.35 -10.22
N GLU A 128 9.26 9.22 -9.21
CA GLU A 128 8.31 9.14 -8.10
C GLU A 128 6.86 9.22 -8.60
N GLU A 129 6.60 10.07 -9.61
CA GLU A 129 5.26 10.23 -10.18
C GLU A 129 4.78 8.91 -10.82
N GLU A 130 5.62 8.27 -11.63
CA GLU A 130 5.30 6.96 -12.22
C GLU A 130 5.09 5.90 -11.14
N TRP A 131 5.94 5.89 -10.10
CA TRP A 131 5.80 4.95 -8.98
C TRP A 131 4.47 5.15 -8.25
N ARG A 132 4.11 6.40 -7.94
CA ARG A 132 2.83 6.72 -7.31
C ARG A 132 1.64 6.31 -8.18
N ALA A 133 1.74 6.46 -9.49
CA ALA A 133 0.72 5.96 -10.42
C ALA A 133 0.59 4.42 -10.37
N LEU A 134 1.70 3.71 -10.25
CA LEU A 134 1.71 2.24 -10.14
C LEU A 134 1.15 1.72 -8.82
N ILE A 135 1.33 2.44 -7.70
CA ILE A 135 0.78 2.03 -6.41
C ILE A 135 -0.68 2.43 -6.21
N LYS A 136 -1.21 3.32 -7.05
CA LYS A 136 -2.59 3.82 -6.94
C LYS A 136 -3.65 2.72 -6.83
N PRO A 137 -3.60 1.61 -7.60
CA PRO A 137 -4.57 0.51 -7.47
C PRO A 137 -4.58 -0.19 -6.10
N PHE A 138 -3.55 -0.03 -5.30
CA PHE A 138 -3.45 -0.58 -3.94
C PHE A 138 -3.87 0.44 -2.88
N MET A 139 -3.57 1.73 -3.10
CA MET A 139 -3.76 2.82 -2.16
C MET A 139 -5.05 3.61 -2.37
N GLU A 140 -5.86 3.25 -3.36
CA GLU A 140 -7.19 3.82 -3.63
C GLU A 140 -8.18 2.70 -3.98
N ASP A 141 -9.52 2.97 -3.79
CA ASP A 141 -10.60 2.04 -4.14
C ASP A 141 -11.07 2.19 -5.58
#